data_0ed43db28980296527f0cabbc3a9a443
#
_entry.id   0ed43db28980296527f0cabbc3a9a443
#
_cell.length_a   1.000
_cell.length_b   1.000
_cell.length_c   1.000
_cell.angle_alpha   90.00
_cell.angle_beta   90.00
_cell.angle_gamma   90.00
#
_symmetry.space_group_name_H-M   'P 1'
#
loop_
_entity.id
_entity.type
_entity.pdbx_description
1 polymer ?
#
loop_
_entity_poly.entity_id
_entity_poly.type
_entity_poly.pdbx_seq_one_letter_code
_entity_poly.pdbx_strand_id
1 'polypeptide(L)'
;GEFKKILKIADWFDTQSAEQTTTEGEIPERLYFIIDGEALVARDNKEFFVGPNVFIGELAYLIKKPATASVKLTDKAVGVSWKTSNLTKLLAANPQMKIAFDGLLNQDLASKLAK
;
A
#
# COMPACT_ATOMS: atom_id res chain seq x y z
N GLY A 1 12.29 13.15 11.26
CA GLY A 1 11.84 13.69 10.01
C GLY A 1 10.33 13.71 9.90
N GLU A 2 9.82 14.16 8.79
CA GLU A 2 8.38 14.29 8.57
C GLU A 2 7.63 12.97 8.66
N PHE A 3 8.27 11.89 8.25
CA PHE A 3 7.62 10.58 8.21
C PHE A 3 7.85 9.75 9.46
N LYS A 4 8.51 10.31 10.47
CA LYS A 4 8.80 9.58 11.70
C LYS A 4 7.52 9.10 12.40
N LYS A 5 6.51 9.98 12.47
CA LYS A 5 5.22 9.63 13.08
C LYS A 5 4.48 8.55 12.28
N ILE A 6 4.57 8.61 10.96
CA ILE A 6 3.96 7.61 10.09
C ILE A 6 4.60 6.25 10.33
N LEU A 7 5.91 6.20 10.42
CA LEU A 7 6.62 4.95 10.68
C LEU A 7 6.34 4.40 12.08
N LYS A 8 6.07 5.27 13.06
CA LYS A 8 5.76 4.86 14.43
C LYS A 8 4.46 4.05 14.52
N ILE A 9 3.48 4.37 13.69
CA ILE A 9 2.19 3.66 13.69
C ILE A 9 2.15 2.52 12.70
N ALA A 10 3.24 2.28 11.96
CA ALA A 10 3.31 1.20 10.99
C ALA A 10 3.50 -0.14 11.69
N ASP A 11 2.91 -1.18 11.11
CA ASP A 11 3.12 -2.56 11.53
C ASP A 11 4.07 -3.22 10.56
N TRP A 12 5.17 -3.74 11.05
CA TRP A 12 6.12 -4.48 10.22
C TRP A 12 5.58 -5.87 9.91
N PHE A 13 5.82 -6.34 8.71
CA PHE A 13 5.45 -7.70 8.35
C PHE A 13 6.61 -8.41 7.67
N ASP A 14 6.61 -9.73 7.81
CA ASP A 14 7.59 -10.62 7.18
C ASP A 14 6.82 -11.90 6.87
N THR A 15 6.52 -12.13 5.59
CA THR A 15 5.67 -13.24 5.19
C THR A 15 6.50 -14.50 4.94
N GLN A 16 6.05 -15.61 5.49
CA GLN A 16 6.66 -16.93 5.27
C GLN A 16 5.88 -17.75 4.25
N SER A 17 4.71 -17.27 3.90
CA SER A 17 3.85 -17.87 2.88
C SER A 17 3.07 -16.74 2.21
N ALA A 18 2.47 -17.04 1.05
CA ALA A 18 1.69 -16.03 0.32
C ALA A 18 0.53 -15.52 1.18
N GLU A 19 0.35 -14.19 1.20
CA GLU A 19 -0.66 -13.54 2.02
C GLU A 19 -1.46 -12.54 1.19
N GLN A 20 -2.78 -12.67 1.23
CA GLN A 20 -3.70 -11.77 0.53
C GLN A 20 -3.74 -10.40 1.21
N THR A 21 -3.51 -9.31 0.45
CA THR A 21 -3.54 -7.96 1.00
C THR A 21 -4.80 -7.20 0.62
N THR A 22 -5.14 -7.20 -0.66
CA THR A 22 -6.37 -6.55 -1.14
C THR A 22 -7.19 -7.57 -1.92
N THR A 23 -8.49 -7.34 -1.97
CA THR A 23 -9.41 -8.15 -2.75
C THR A 23 -10.21 -7.21 -3.64
N GLU A 24 -10.23 -7.51 -4.94
CA GLU A 24 -10.97 -6.71 -5.90
C GLU A 24 -12.42 -6.53 -5.46
N GLY A 25 -12.90 -5.30 -5.47
CA GLY A 25 -14.27 -4.98 -5.07
C GLY A 25 -14.45 -4.70 -3.59
N GLU A 26 -13.45 -4.92 -2.76
CA GLU A 26 -13.50 -4.64 -1.32
C GLU A 26 -12.66 -3.42 -0.97
N ILE A 27 -13.09 -2.68 0.05
CA ILE A 27 -12.33 -1.54 0.54
C ILE A 27 -11.23 -2.07 1.45
N PRO A 28 -9.95 -1.84 1.09
CA PRO A 28 -8.84 -2.35 1.90
C PRO A 28 -8.81 -1.71 3.29
N GLU A 29 -8.54 -2.51 4.30
CA GLU A 29 -8.40 -2.03 5.66
C GLU A 29 -6.99 -1.53 5.96
N ARG A 30 -6.03 -1.85 5.09
CA ARG A 30 -4.62 -1.49 5.25
C ARG A 30 -4.02 -0.96 3.96
N LEU A 31 -3.04 -0.09 4.11
CA LEU A 31 -2.13 0.33 3.06
C LEU A 31 -0.81 -0.36 3.33
N TYR A 32 -0.19 -0.93 2.30
CA TYR A 32 1.05 -1.69 2.42
C TYR A 32 2.18 -1.03 1.65
N PHE A 33 3.41 -1.19 2.14
CA PHE A 33 4.61 -0.82 1.39
C PHE A 33 5.59 -1.99 1.43
N ILE A 34 5.99 -2.48 0.26
CA ILE A 34 6.90 -3.62 0.14
C ILE A 34 8.33 -3.10 0.10
N ILE A 35 9.14 -3.51 1.08
CA ILE A 35 10.55 -3.14 1.14
C ILE A 35 11.39 -4.16 0.37
N ASP A 36 11.08 -5.44 0.52
CA ASP A 36 11.77 -6.54 -0.15
C ASP A 36 10.76 -7.59 -0.55
N GLY A 37 11.02 -8.28 -1.65
CA GLY A 37 10.09 -9.26 -2.19
C GLY A 37 9.09 -8.62 -3.14
N GLU A 38 8.04 -9.37 -3.47
CA GLU A 38 7.09 -8.98 -4.50
C GLU A 38 5.66 -9.28 -4.09
N ALA A 39 4.72 -8.74 -4.86
CA ALA A 39 3.31 -9.09 -4.78
C ALA A 39 2.81 -9.49 -6.16
N LEU A 40 1.88 -10.44 -6.19
CA LEU A 40 1.20 -10.86 -7.41
C LEU A 40 -0.12 -10.11 -7.51
N VAL A 41 -0.28 -9.34 -8.56
CA VAL A 41 -1.49 -8.55 -8.83
C VAL A 41 -2.34 -9.29 -9.84
N ALA A 42 -3.62 -9.48 -9.54
CA ALA A 42 -4.58 -10.12 -10.44
C ALA A 42 -5.69 -9.12 -10.76
N ARG A 43 -5.87 -8.83 -12.05
CA ARG A 43 -6.89 -7.91 -12.55
C ARG A 43 -7.23 -8.22 -14.00
N ASP A 44 -8.51 -8.24 -14.33
CA ASP A 44 -8.97 -8.43 -15.71
C ASP A 44 -8.40 -9.69 -16.38
N ASN A 45 -8.38 -10.79 -15.63
CA ASN A 45 -7.86 -12.09 -16.09
C ASN A 45 -6.37 -12.05 -16.42
N LYS A 46 -5.65 -11.06 -15.89
CA LYS A 46 -4.20 -10.95 -16.04
C LYS A 46 -3.55 -10.97 -14.68
N GLU A 47 -2.34 -11.52 -14.64
CA GLU A 47 -1.53 -11.52 -13.43
C GLU A 47 -0.14 -10.99 -13.75
N PHE A 48 0.41 -10.21 -12.82
CA PHE A 48 1.76 -9.68 -12.96
C PHE A 48 2.34 -9.39 -11.58
N PHE A 49 3.66 -9.38 -11.50
CA PHE A 49 4.35 -9.08 -10.25
C PHE A 49 4.70 -7.61 -10.15
N VAL A 50 4.67 -7.09 -8.92
CA VAL A 50 5.12 -5.73 -8.61
C VAL A 50 6.02 -5.77 -7.38
N GLY A 51 6.91 -4.79 -7.27
CA GLY A 51 7.81 -4.66 -6.14
C GLY A 51 9.23 -5.06 -6.48
N PRO A 52 10.17 -4.85 -5.54
CA PRO A 52 9.98 -4.14 -4.27
C PRO A 52 9.85 -2.63 -4.42
N ASN A 53 9.76 -1.93 -3.29
CA ASN A 53 9.69 -0.47 -3.20
C ASN A 53 8.41 0.10 -3.84
N VAL A 54 7.29 -0.53 -3.57
CA VAL A 54 5.98 -0.09 -4.06
C VAL A 54 4.95 -0.13 -2.95
N PHE A 55 3.95 0.75 -3.05
CA PHE A 55 2.77 0.69 -2.21
C PHE A 55 1.75 -0.27 -2.81
N ILE A 56 0.95 -0.88 -1.96
CA ILE A 56 -0.19 -1.71 -2.35
C ILE A 56 -1.44 -1.12 -1.69
N GLY A 57 -2.45 -0.82 -2.52
CA GLY A 57 -3.71 -0.28 -2.05
C GLY A 57 -3.78 1.25 -2.04
N GLU A 58 -2.80 1.95 -2.63
CA GLU A 58 -2.75 3.42 -2.58
C GLU A 58 -3.90 4.07 -3.33
N LEU A 59 -4.33 3.51 -4.45
CA LEU A 59 -5.43 4.12 -5.21
C LEU A 59 -6.72 4.08 -4.38
N ALA A 60 -7.06 2.89 -3.84
CA ALA A 60 -8.24 2.74 -3.00
C ALA A 60 -8.18 3.67 -1.79
N TYR A 61 -6.99 3.82 -1.20
CA TYR A 61 -6.79 4.70 -0.07
C TYR A 61 -7.02 6.16 -0.44
N LEU A 62 -6.44 6.61 -1.55
CA LEU A 62 -6.54 8.02 -1.98
C LEU A 62 -7.95 8.42 -2.37
N ILE A 63 -8.66 7.58 -3.11
CA ILE A 63 -9.99 7.91 -3.60
C ILE A 63 -11.13 7.33 -2.76
N LYS A 64 -10.80 6.57 -1.70
CA LYS A 64 -11.78 6.01 -0.78
C LYS A 64 -12.80 5.12 -1.47
N LYS A 65 -12.33 4.26 -2.37
CA LYS A 65 -13.19 3.35 -3.13
C LYS A 65 -12.64 1.92 -3.06
N PRO A 66 -13.45 0.92 -3.46
CA PRO A 66 -12.98 -0.47 -3.46
C PRO A 66 -11.74 -0.69 -4.33
N ALA A 67 -10.94 -1.68 -3.97
CA ALA A 67 -9.76 -2.05 -4.72
C ALA A 67 -10.14 -2.53 -6.13
N THR A 68 -9.31 -2.18 -7.11
CA THR A 68 -9.52 -2.56 -8.51
C THR A 68 -8.81 -3.84 -8.88
N ALA A 69 -8.04 -4.42 -7.96
CA ALA A 69 -7.30 -5.65 -8.19
C ALA A 69 -7.17 -6.43 -6.91
N SER A 70 -7.00 -7.74 -7.03
CA SER A 70 -6.64 -8.59 -5.92
C SER A 70 -5.12 -8.69 -5.89
N VAL A 71 -4.52 -8.54 -4.72
CA VAL A 71 -3.06 -8.54 -4.56
C VAL A 71 -2.67 -9.49 -3.44
N LYS A 72 -1.69 -10.33 -3.72
CA LYS A 72 -1.17 -11.31 -2.77
C LYS A 72 0.33 -11.12 -2.63
N LEU A 73 0.80 -10.97 -1.39
CA LEU A 73 2.24 -10.95 -1.13
C LEU A 73 2.83 -12.33 -1.39
N THR A 74 4.01 -12.37 -2.01
CA THR A 74 4.73 -13.63 -2.18
C THR A 74 5.35 -14.04 -0.85
N ASP A 75 5.84 -15.27 -0.77
CA ASP A 75 6.59 -15.69 0.41
C ASP A 75 7.88 -14.86 0.50
N LYS A 76 8.34 -14.62 1.72
CA LYS A 76 9.55 -13.82 2.01
C LYS A 76 9.42 -12.33 1.65
N ALA A 77 8.21 -11.82 1.48
CA ALA A 77 8.01 -10.38 1.34
C ALA A 77 8.16 -9.71 2.71
N VAL A 78 8.83 -8.58 2.73
CA VAL A 78 9.08 -7.80 3.95
C VAL A 78 8.63 -6.36 3.70
N GLY A 79 7.97 -5.76 4.67
CA GLY A 79 7.55 -4.38 4.52
C GLY A 79 6.83 -3.84 5.74
N VAL A 80 6.05 -2.80 5.50
CA VAL A 80 5.25 -2.17 6.55
C VAL A 80 3.83 -2.01 6.05
N SER A 81 2.90 -1.97 7.00
CA SER A 81 1.50 -1.70 6.68
C SER A 81 0.90 -0.78 7.73
N TRP A 82 -0.17 -0.11 7.35
CA TRP A 82 -0.91 0.79 8.23
C TRP A 82 -2.38 0.46 8.13
N LYS A 83 -3.06 0.42 9.27
CA LYS A 83 -4.52 0.48 9.24
C LYS A 83 -4.90 1.81 8.62
N THR A 84 -5.72 1.80 7.59
CA THR A 84 -6.12 3.03 6.91
C THR A 84 -6.81 4.02 7.84
N SER A 85 -7.60 3.52 8.81
CA SER A 85 -8.24 4.38 9.80
C SER A 85 -7.24 5.13 10.69
N ASN A 86 -6.17 4.45 11.11
CA ASN A 86 -5.12 5.08 11.93
C ASN A 86 -4.32 6.09 11.13
N LEU A 87 -3.99 5.75 9.89
CA LEU A 87 -3.24 6.63 9.01
C LEU A 87 -4.05 7.89 8.67
N THR A 88 -5.33 7.73 8.35
CA THR A 88 -6.22 8.84 8.07
C THR A 88 -6.30 9.81 9.26
N LYS A 89 -6.42 9.26 10.47
CA LYS A 89 -6.50 10.06 11.69
C LYS A 89 -5.20 10.85 11.93
N LEU A 90 -4.06 10.20 11.76
CA LEU A 90 -2.76 10.86 11.92
C LEU A 90 -2.59 12.00 10.92
N LEU A 91 -2.90 11.75 9.65
CA LEU A 91 -2.71 12.73 8.59
C LEU A 91 -3.70 13.89 8.70
N ALA A 92 -4.92 13.64 9.17
CA ALA A 92 -5.90 14.70 9.41
C ALA A 92 -5.40 15.69 10.46
N ALA A 93 -4.63 15.21 11.44
CA ALA A 93 -4.06 16.06 12.48
C ALA A 93 -2.76 16.74 12.04
N ASN A 94 -2.20 16.40 10.89
CA ASN A 94 -0.91 16.89 10.40
C ASN A 94 -1.00 17.22 8.91
N PRO A 95 -1.62 18.38 8.54
CA PRO A 95 -1.88 18.68 7.13
C PRO A 95 -0.66 18.71 6.21
N GLN A 96 0.48 19.20 6.69
CA GLN A 96 1.70 19.24 5.88
C GLN A 96 2.23 17.82 5.62
N MET A 97 2.14 16.94 6.62
CA MET A 97 2.51 15.56 6.48
C MET A 97 1.59 14.85 5.49
N LYS A 98 0.29 15.17 5.54
CA LYS A 98 -0.68 14.61 4.60
C LYS A 98 -0.32 14.97 3.16
N ILE A 99 0.01 16.24 2.89
CA ILE A 99 0.40 16.68 1.56
C ILE A 99 1.63 15.91 1.07
N ALA A 100 2.65 15.80 1.92
CA ALA A 100 3.89 15.09 1.57
C ALA A 100 3.64 13.60 1.32
N PHE A 101 2.85 12.95 2.19
CA PHE A 101 2.58 11.53 2.06
C PHE A 101 1.72 11.22 0.84
N ASP A 102 0.67 12.01 0.60
CA ASP A 102 -0.17 11.86 -0.59
C ASP A 102 0.67 12.04 -1.86
N GLY A 103 1.65 12.95 -1.82
CA GLY A 103 2.60 13.12 -2.91
C GLY A 103 3.40 11.88 -3.23
N LEU A 104 3.85 11.17 -2.20
CA LEU A 104 4.57 9.90 -2.39
C LEU A 104 3.66 8.84 -3.03
N LEU A 105 2.41 8.76 -2.57
CA LEU A 105 1.45 7.81 -3.13
C LEU A 105 1.17 8.11 -4.60
N ASN A 106 1.00 9.39 -4.92
CA ASN A 106 0.77 9.82 -6.30
C ASN A 106 1.96 9.51 -7.21
N GLN A 107 3.18 9.67 -6.71
CA GLN A 107 4.39 9.30 -7.45
C GLN A 107 4.42 7.80 -7.74
N ASP A 108 4.07 6.99 -6.76
CA ASP A 108 4.04 5.54 -6.92
C ASP A 108 3.02 5.13 -7.98
N LEU A 109 1.82 5.72 -7.96
CA LEU A 109 0.79 5.47 -8.96
C LEU A 109 1.26 5.87 -10.35
N ALA A 110 1.86 7.06 -10.49
CA ALA A 110 2.35 7.54 -11.77
C ALA A 110 3.43 6.61 -12.33
N SER A 111 4.32 6.12 -11.47
CA SER A 111 5.36 5.17 -11.86
C SER A 111 4.77 3.87 -12.38
N LYS A 112 3.72 3.36 -11.74
CA LYS A 112 3.04 2.14 -12.16
C LYS A 112 2.35 2.32 -13.51
N LEU A 113 1.74 3.49 -13.74
CA LEU A 113 1.05 3.77 -14.99
C LEU A 113 2.00 3.99 -16.16
N ALA A 114 3.25 4.36 -15.89
CA ALA A 114 4.24 4.61 -16.93
C ALA A 114 4.86 3.33 -17.50
N LYS A 115 4.55 2.19 -16.90
CA LYS A 115 5.12 0.89 -17.33
C LYS A 115 4.22 0.12 -18.26
#